data_2f466bbb1dcb54eddd2b4c4edd8c0ae1
#
_entry.id   2f466bbb1dcb54eddd2b4c4edd8c0ae1
#
_cell.length_a   1.000
_cell.length_b   1.000
_cell.length_c   1.000
_cell.angle_alpha   90.00
_cell.angle_beta   90.00
_cell.angle_gamma   90.00
#
_symmetry.space_group_name_H-M   'P 1'
#
loop_
_entity.id
_entity.type
_entity.pdbx_description
1 polymer ?
#
loop_
_entity_poly.entity_id
_entity_poly.type
_entity_poly.pdbx_seq_one_letter_code
_entity_poly.pdbx_strand_id
1 'polypeptide(L)'
;MHDAPVGVRGSDYNSVFPSGQTTAATFDRALFYNRGFAMGSEAKGKGINVLLGPVAGPLGRMPEGGRNWEGFSPDPVLTGIGIAESSKGIQDAGVVACAKHFIGNEQGNLTQGFGIRGRSHVNQGL
;
A
#
# COMPACT_ATOMS: atom_id res chain seq x y z
N MET A 1 -15.24 2.12 2.33
CA MET A 1 -13.99 1.37 2.05
C MET A 1 -13.38 1.93 0.78
N HIS A 2 -12.11 2.22 0.77
CA HIS A 2 -11.44 2.88 -0.34
C HIS A 2 -10.02 2.37 -0.52
N ASP A 3 -9.59 2.20 -1.77
CA ASP A 3 -8.22 1.82 -2.09
C ASP A 3 -7.29 3.04 -1.97
N ALA A 4 -6.15 2.87 -1.33
CA ALA A 4 -5.31 4.00 -0.99
C ALA A 4 -3.81 3.66 -0.91
N PRO A 5 -3.16 3.29 -2.01
CA PRO A 5 -1.72 3.02 -1.98
C PRO A 5 -0.88 4.30 -1.79
N VAL A 6 -1.41 5.45 -2.20
CA VAL A 6 -0.77 6.79 -2.06
C VAL A 6 -1.75 7.86 -1.58
N GLY A 7 -2.82 7.48 -0.91
CA GLY A 7 -3.88 8.36 -0.45
C GLY A 7 -5.22 8.09 -1.10
N VAL A 8 -6.22 8.89 -0.79
CA VAL A 8 -7.57 8.76 -1.30
C VAL A 8 -7.62 9.01 -2.80
N ARG A 9 -8.47 8.26 -3.52
CA ARG A 9 -8.69 8.42 -4.97
C ARG A 9 -10.15 8.78 -5.25
N GLY A 10 -10.39 9.36 -6.41
CA GLY A 10 -11.75 9.56 -6.93
C GLY A 10 -12.55 10.64 -6.21
N SER A 11 -11.89 11.57 -5.53
CA SER A 11 -12.49 12.80 -5.01
C SER A 11 -11.57 13.98 -5.29
N ASP A 12 -12.09 15.19 -5.15
CA ASP A 12 -11.30 16.40 -5.36
C ASP A 12 -10.41 16.72 -4.14
N TYR A 13 -9.36 17.48 -4.37
CA TYR A 13 -8.45 17.97 -3.33
C TYR A 13 -7.83 16.86 -2.48
N ASN A 14 -7.33 15.83 -3.12
CA ASN A 14 -6.62 14.74 -2.47
C ASN A 14 -5.12 15.00 -2.47
N SER A 15 -4.48 14.65 -1.37
CA SER A 15 -3.01 14.56 -1.31
C SER A 15 -2.53 13.31 -2.04
N VAL A 16 -1.39 13.41 -2.71
CA VAL A 16 -0.65 12.26 -3.21
C VAL A 16 0.55 12.06 -2.30
N PHE A 17 0.47 11.06 -1.45
CA PHE A 17 1.54 10.71 -0.52
C PHE A 17 2.63 9.89 -1.24
N PRO A 18 3.86 9.89 -0.74
CA PRO A 18 4.91 9.01 -1.26
C PRO A 18 4.45 7.56 -1.31
N SER A 19 4.91 6.82 -2.32
CA SER A 19 4.62 5.38 -2.41
C SER A 19 5.24 4.60 -1.24
N GLY A 20 4.78 3.39 -1.02
CA GLY A 20 5.36 2.51 0.00
C GLY A 20 6.86 2.32 -0.21
N GLN A 21 7.28 2.05 -1.44
CA GLN A 21 8.68 1.84 -1.80
C GLN A 21 9.53 3.10 -1.55
N THR A 22 9.04 4.28 -1.93
CA THR A 22 9.71 5.55 -1.67
C THR A 22 9.87 5.80 -0.18
N THR A 23 8.81 5.51 0.58
CA THR A 23 8.81 5.66 2.04
C THR A 23 9.80 4.69 2.68
N ALA A 24 9.84 3.44 2.23
CA ALA A 24 10.77 2.43 2.74
C ALA A 24 12.25 2.81 2.51
N ALA A 25 12.56 3.45 1.39
CA ALA A 25 13.91 3.91 1.07
C ALA A 25 14.49 4.93 2.07
N THR A 26 13.67 5.50 2.93
CA THR A 26 14.12 6.40 4.01
C THR A 26 14.66 5.64 5.21
N PHE A 27 14.28 4.38 5.41
CA PHE A 27 14.55 3.59 6.62
C PHE A 27 14.11 4.26 7.92
N ASP A 28 13.15 5.20 7.85
CA ASP A 28 12.67 5.99 8.98
C ASP A 28 11.30 5.49 9.45
N ARG A 29 11.28 4.85 10.63
CA ARG A 29 10.06 4.31 11.24
C ARG A 29 9.05 5.39 11.58
N ALA A 30 9.52 6.56 12.03
CA ALA A 30 8.63 7.68 12.36
C ALA A 30 7.93 8.18 11.08
N LEU A 31 8.64 8.21 9.96
CA LEU A 31 8.06 8.60 8.68
C LEU A 31 7.00 7.59 8.18
N PHE A 32 7.20 6.28 8.41
CA PHE A 32 6.20 5.27 8.08
C PHE A 32 4.90 5.51 8.86
N TYR A 33 5.02 5.76 10.16
CA TYR A 33 3.88 6.10 11.00
C TYR A 33 3.20 7.40 10.57
N ASN A 34 3.97 8.48 10.40
CA ASN A 34 3.44 9.80 10.04
C ASN A 34 2.72 9.78 8.70
N ARG A 35 3.26 9.06 7.71
CA ARG A 35 2.59 8.85 6.42
C ARG A 35 1.25 8.15 6.62
N GLY A 36 1.23 7.06 7.39
CA GLY A 36 0.01 6.33 7.71
C GLY A 36 -1.02 7.21 8.39
N PHE A 37 -0.62 7.99 9.39
CA PHE A 37 -1.48 8.90 10.12
C PHE A 37 -2.07 10.00 9.22
N ALA A 38 -1.25 10.60 8.35
CA ALA A 38 -1.70 11.64 7.43
C ALA A 38 -2.70 11.08 6.41
N MET A 39 -2.42 9.90 5.84
CA MET A 39 -3.35 9.22 4.93
C MET A 39 -4.68 8.87 5.62
N GLY A 40 -4.61 8.37 6.84
CA GLY A 40 -5.78 8.08 7.65
C GLY A 40 -6.60 9.33 7.98
N SER A 41 -5.94 10.42 8.35
CA SER A 41 -6.57 11.70 8.68
C SER A 41 -7.32 12.28 7.48
N GLU A 42 -6.70 12.27 6.30
CA GLU A 42 -7.37 12.71 5.06
C GLU A 42 -8.57 11.82 4.73
N ALA A 43 -8.39 10.49 4.82
CA ALA A 43 -9.47 9.54 4.59
C ALA A 43 -10.65 9.76 5.53
N LYS A 44 -10.40 9.95 6.82
CA LYS A 44 -11.42 10.25 7.81
C LYS A 44 -12.17 11.55 7.49
N GLY A 45 -11.43 12.61 7.13
CA GLY A 45 -12.02 13.90 6.74
C GLY A 45 -12.93 13.78 5.51
N LYS A 46 -12.72 12.77 4.67
CA LYS A 46 -13.53 12.46 3.48
C LYS A 46 -14.60 11.39 3.71
N GLY A 47 -14.84 11.01 4.97
CA GLY A 47 -15.88 10.04 5.32
C GLY A 47 -15.55 8.58 5.01
N ILE A 48 -14.25 8.27 4.83
CA ILE A 48 -13.78 6.91 4.57
C ILE A 48 -13.44 6.25 5.90
N ASN A 49 -14.06 5.10 6.17
CA ASN A 49 -13.87 4.36 7.41
C ASN A 49 -12.87 3.22 7.31
N VAL A 50 -12.58 2.74 6.09
CA VAL A 50 -11.66 1.62 5.84
C VAL A 50 -10.75 1.97 4.67
N LEU A 51 -9.45 1.98 4.90
CA LEU A 51 -8.43 2.08 3.85
C LEU A 51 -7.91 0.68 3.49
N LEU A 52 -7.91 0.35 2.21
CA LEU A 52 -7.28 -0.85 1.68
C LEU A 52 -5.78 -0.60 1.52
N GLY A 53 -5.09 -0.71 2.61
CA GLY A 53 -3.66 -0.49 2.80
C GLY A 53 -3.32 -0.52 4.28
N PRO A 54 -2.04 -0.53 4.63
CA PRO A 54 -0.86 -0.49 3.75
C PRO A 54 -0.62 -1.79 2.98
N VAL A 55 0.28 -1.73 1.98
CA VAL A 55 0.61 -2.89 1.16
C VAL A 55 1.83 -3.60 1.73
N ALA A 56 1.62 -4.84 2.20
CA ALA A 56 2.70 -5.68 2.72
C ALA A 56 3.61 -6.22 1.62
N GLY A 57 3.07 -6.50 0.52
CA GLY A 57 3.76 -7.16 -0.54
C GLY A 57 2.90 -8.27 -1.13
N PRO A 58 3.48 -9.16 -1.87
CA PRO A 58 4.90 -9.35 -2.09
C PRO A 58 5.45 -8.33 -3.05
N LEU A 59 6.70 -8.01 -2.81
CA LEU A 59 7.44 -7.14 -3.67
C LEU A 59 8.53 -7.95 -4.38
N GLY A 60 8.49 -7.89 -5.71
CA GLY A 60 9.74 -7.97 -6.37
C GLY A 60 10.30 -9.32 -6.71
N ARG A 61 9.52 -10.34 -6.99
CA ARG A 61 10.06 -11.44 -7.76
C ARG A 61 10.46 -10.99 -9.16
N MET A 62 9.71 -10.05 -9.71
CA MET A 62 9.93 -9.54 -11.07
C MET A 62 9.74 -8.03 -11.08
N PRO A 63 10.66 -7.26 -11.67
CA PRO A 63 10.49 -5.80 -11.82
C PRO A 63 9.21 -5.43 -12.57
N GLU A 64 8.78 -6.29 -13.49
CA GLU A 64 7.62 -6.12 -14.34
C GLU A 64 6.29 -6.38 -13.62
N GLY A 65 6.30 -6.66 -12.34
CA GLY A 65 5.09 -6.97 -11.56
C GLY A 65 4.03 -5.87 -11.52
N GLY A 66 4.33 -4.68 -11.99
CA GLY A 66 3.38 -3.58 -12.22
C GLY A 66 2.90 -2.87 -10.96
N ARG A 67 2.90 -3.55 -9.80
CA ARG A 67 2.42 -3.01 -8.52
C ARG A 67 3.47 -3.01 -7.41
N ASN A 68 4.72 -3.25 -7.75
CA ASN A 68 5.83 -3.31 -6.79
C ASN A 68 5.97 -2.00 -6.00
N TRP A 69 5.67 -0.87 -6.62
CA TRP A 69 5.76 0.46 -6.03
C TRP A 69 4.79 0.67 -4.84
N GLU A 70 3.71 -0.10 -4.75
CA GLU A 70 2.73 0.02 -3.68
C GLU A 70 3.25 -0.53 -2.35
N GLY A 71 4.07 -1.57 -2.39
CA GLY A 71 4.66 -2.20 -1.21
C GLY A 71 5.91 -1.48 -0.73
N PHE A 72 6.48 -1.95 0.38
CA PHE A 72 7.64 -1.30 0.98
C PHE A 72 8.96 -1.83 0.42
N SER A 73 9.19 -3.13 0.43
CA SER A 73 10.49 -3.72 0.11
C SER A 73 10.33 -5.22 -0.21
N PRO A 74 11.26 -5.82 -0.95
CA PRO A 74 11.40 -7.27 -1.04
C PRO A 74 11.94 -7.88 0.27
N ASP A 75 12.54 -7.08 1.15
CA ASP A 75 12.98 -7.54 2.47
C ASP A 75 11.78 -7.67 3.41
N PRO A 76 11.51 -8.87 3.96
CA PRO A 76 10.38 -9.09 4.84
C PRO A 76 10.50 -8.35 6.16
N VAL A 77 11.69 -8.08 6.67
CA VAL A 77 11.90 -7.35 7.92
C VAL A 77 11.51 -5.89 7.75
N LEU A 78 12.03 -5.23 6.71
CA LEU A 78 11.70 -3.84 6.41
C LEU A 78 10.21 -3.68 6.10
N THR A 79 9.65 -4.60 5.33
CA THR A 79 8.22 -4.62 5.01
C THR A 79 7.37 -4.82 6.26
N GLY A 80 7.75 -5.72 7.16
CA GLY A 80 7.05 -5.94 8.43
C GLY A 80 7.00 -4.67 9.29
N ILE A 81 8.12 -3.96 9.39
CA ILE A 81 8.19 -2.67 10.09
C ILE A 81 7.30 -1.63 9.40
N GLY A 82 7.39 -1.51 8.08
CA GLY A 82 6.59 -0.56 7.31
C GLY A 82 5.09 -0.76 7.48
N ILE A 83 4.65 -2.02 7.44
CA ILE A 83 3.24 -2.40 7.67
C ILE A 83 2.79 -2.05 9.09
N ALA A 84 3.57 -2.42 10.09
CA ALA A 84 3.21 -2.20 11.48
C ALA A 84 3.04 -0.71 11.78
N GLU A 85 4.03 0.09 11.45
CA GLU A 85 4.01 1.54 11.72
C GLU A 85 2.93 2.26 10.90
N SER A 86 2.78 1.92 9.62
CA SER A 86 1.75 2.54 8.78
C SER A 86 0.34 2.16 9.22
N SER A 87 0.10 0.90 9.58
CA SER A 87 -1.20 0.46 10.09
C SER A 87 -1.54 1.18 11.38
N LYS A 88 -0.58 1.29 12.30
CA LYS A 88 -0.75 2.03 13.54
C LYS A 88 -1.11 3.49 13.27
N GLY A 89 -0.40 4.16 12.38
CA GLY A 89 -0.70 5.54 12.01
C GLY A 89 -2.11 5.72 11.46
N ILE A 90 -2.55 4.85 10.54
CA ILE A 90 -3.91 4.88 9.97
C ILE A 90 -4.96 4.67 11.07
N GLN A 91 -4.73 3.73 11.97
CA GLN A 91 -5.66 3.42 13.05
C GLN A 91 -5.74 4.54 14.10
N ASP A 92 -4.60 5.13 14.45
CA ASP A 92 -4.55 6.28 15.37
C ASP A 92 -5.28 7.51 14.80
N ALA A 93 -5.36 7.64 13.47
CA ALA A 93 -6.21 8.64 12.81
C ALA A 93 -7.72 8.28 12.86
N GLY A 94 -8.10 7.10 13.31
CA GLY A 94 -9.48 6.65 13.46
C GLY A 94 -10.08 6.01 12.20
N VAL A 95 -9.27 5.38 11.37
CA VAL A 95 -9.67 4.64 10.17
C VAL A 95 -9.16 3.21 10.28
N VAL A 96 -9.94 2.25 9.82
CA VAL A 96 -9.52 0.84 9.78
C VAL A 96 -8.44 0.65 8.72
N ALA A 97 -7.27 0.19 9.12
CA ALA A 97 -6.23 -0.25 8.19
C ALA A 97 -6.51 -1.69 7.74
N CYS A 98 -6.49 -1.91 6.44
CA CYS A 98 -6.65 -3.24 5.85
C CYS A 98 -5.38 -3.59 5.10
N ALA A 99 -4.42 -4.19 5.80
CA ALA A 99 -3.16 -4.62 5.19
C ALA A 99 -3.41 -5.62 4.05
N LYS A 100 -2.73 -5.42 2.93
CA LYS A 100 -2.92 -6.21 1.71
C LYS A 100 -1.58 -6.57 1.06
N HIS A 101 -1.48 -7.57 0.21
CA HIS A 101 -2.56 -8.47 -0.18
C HIS A 101 -2.32 -9.81 0.52
N PHE A 102 -3.28 -10.30 1.24
CA PHE A 102 -3.15 -11.54 1.97
C PHE A 102 -3.59 -12.70 1.06
N ILE A 103 -2.71 -13.59 0.67
CA ILE A 103 -1.25 -13.57 0.69
C ILE A 103 -0.74 -14.02 -0.68
N GLY A 104 0.47 -13.59 -1.10
CA GLY A 104 1.06 -14.08 -2.34
C GLY A 104 0.54 -13.43 -3.62
N ASN A 105 0.00 -12.23 -3.57
CA ASN A 105 -0.44 -11.47 -4.74
C ASN A 105 0.75 -10.79 -5.42
N GLU A 106 1.47 -11.54 -6.26
CA GLU A 106 2.76 -11.09 -6.80
C GLU A 106 2.71 -10.56 -8.22
N GLN A 107 1.85 -11.08 -9.06
CA GLN A 107 1.96 -10.83 -10.47
C GLN A 107 0.76 -10.10 -11.05
N GLY A 108 0.97 -8.85 -11.44
CA GLY A 108 0.18 -8.23 -12.48
C GLY A 108 0.75 -8.60 -13.84
N ASN A 109 -0.07 -8.99 -14.79
CA ASN A 109 0.38 -9.16 -16.17
C ASN A 109 0.83 -7.81 -16.73
N LEU A 110 1.88 -7.79 -17.52
CA LEU A 110 2.44 -6.62 -18.22
C LEU A 110 1.42 -5.75 -18.97
N THR A 111 0.24 -6.28 -19.21
CA THR A 111 -0.84 -5.63 -19.93
C THR A 111 -1.73 -4.71 -19.08
N GLN A 112 -1.52 -4.63 -17.78
CA GLN A 112 -2.35 -3.77 -16.91
C GLN A 112 -2.12 -2.27 -17.12
N GLY A 113 -1.06 -1.88 -17.79
CA GLY A 113 -0.77 -0.46 -18.09
C GLY A 113 -1.60 0.14 -19.23
N PHE A 114 -2.30 -0.66 -20.02
CA PHE A 114 -3.04 -0.21 -21.22
C PHE A 114 -4.50 -0.67 -21.28
N GLY A 115 -5.15 -0.74 -20.13
CA GLY A 115 -6.60 -1.04 -20.09
C GLY A 115 -6.98 -2.49 -20.38
N ILE A 116 -6.02 -3.39 -20.55
CA ILE A 116 -6.27 -4.81 -20.66
C ILE A 116 -6.26 -5.41 -19.25
N ARG A 117 -7.38 -5.97 -18.84
CA ARG A 117 -7.52 -6.64 -17.54
C ARG A 117 -6.63 -7.87 -17.49
N GLY A 118 -5.42 -7.72 -16.97
CA GLY A 118 -4.59 -8.85 -16.60
C GLY A 118 -5.18 -9.59 -15.39
N ARG A 119 -5.16 -10.89 -15.42
CA ARG A 119 -5.50 -11.70 -14.25
C ARG A 119 -4.28 -11.70 -13.31
N SER A 120 -4.49 -11.36 -12.06
CA SER A 120 -3.48 -11.66 -11.04
C SER A 120 -3.43 -13.17 -10.86
N HIS A 121 -2.27 -13.76 -11.13
CA HIS A 121 -2.05 -15.15 -10.77
C HIS A 121 -1.53 -15.19 -9.34
N VAL A 122 -2.32 -15.76 -8.46
CA VAL A 122 -1.81 -16.22 -7.17
C VAL A 122 -0.83 -17.35 -7.46
N ASN A 123 0.38 -17.23 -6.96
CA ASN A 123 1.37 -18.26 -7.15
C ASN A 123 0.91 -19.52 -6.38
N GLN A 124 0.46 -20.52 -7.09
CA GLN A 124 0.10 -21.83 -6.51
C GLN A 124 1.33 -22.74 -6.41
N GLY A 125 2.44 -22.18 -6.02
CA GLY A 125 3.69 -22.90 -5.87
C GLY A 125 4.28 -22.73 -4.49
N LEU A 126 3.76 -23.44 -3.53
CA LEU A 126 4.48 -23.94 -2.36
C LEU A 126 4.60 -25.44 -2.48
#